data_01887a0744bc7c509da95890199ca709
#
_entry.id   01887a0744bc7c509da95890199ca709
#
_cell.length_a   1.000
_cell.length_b   1.000
_cell.length_c   1.000
_cell.angle_alpha   90.00
_cell.angle_beta   90.00
_cell.angle_gamma   90.00
#
_symmetry.space_group_name_H-M   'P 1'
#
loop_
_entity.id
_entity.type
_entity.pdbx_description
1 polymer ?
#
loop_
_entity_poly.entity_id
_entity_poly.type
_entity_poly.pdbx_seq_one_letter_code
_entity_poly.pdbx_strand_id
1 'polypeptide(L)'
;SNELLINTINIDLANDLGNLVSRTTAMVEKYFGGTLAEAREAGEVDESLIAMLSGLRDRYEAQMEKFQFQNGLDEIFKCIQRANKYIDETMPWALAKDEANKPRLASVMYNLLEAIRICTTLLLPFIPASCEKIFAQIGADASVQTWDKANVWGALPQTVSVRKGEAIFPRVDAAKALAELEEIEAEQKKALLPAVEVEPQLEEKVDFDTFCKSDLRAVKVKA
;
A
#
# COMPACT_ATOMS: atom_id res chain seq x y z
N SER A 1 -11.65 11.96 0.32
CA SER A 1 -11.39 12.75 1.53
C SER A 1 -10.05 12.33 2.13
N ASN A 2 -9.42 13.21 2.89
CA ASN A 2 -8.14 12.94 3.56
C ASN A 2 -8.23 11.73 4.51
N GLU A 3 -9.35 11.56 5.19
CA GLU A 3 -9.63 10.38 6.03
C GLU A 3 -9.57 9.07 5.25
N LEU A 4 -10.16 9.02 4.06
CA LEU A 4 -10.13 7.83 3.21
C LEU A 4 -8.68 7.49 2.81
N LEU A 5 -7.87 8.48 2.45
CA LEU A 5 -6.46 8.29 2.11
C LEU A 5 -5.67 7.70 3.28
N ILE A 6 -5.82 8.28 4.48
CA ILE A 6 -5.14 7.80 5.70
C ILE A 6 -5.59 6.38 6.06
N ASN A 7 -6.88 6.09 5.95
CA ASN A 7 -7.42 4.75 6.19
C ASN A 7 -6.86 3.72 5.20
N THR A 8 -6.81 4.06 3.91
CA THR A 8 -6.20 3.19 2.87
C THR A 8 -4.72 2.92 3.17
N ILE A 9 -3.95 3.95 3.54
CA ILE A 9 -2.54 3.78 3.94
C ILE A 9 -2.42 2.84 5.14
N ASN A 10 -3.25 3.00 6.16
CA ASN A 10 -3.17 2.20 7.38
C ASN A 10 -3.69 0.76 7.20
N ILE A 11 -4.74 0.55 6.41
CA ILE A 11 -5.36 -0.76 6.21
C ILE A 11 -4.60 -1.52 5.12
N ASP A 12 -4.57 -1.00 3.90
CA ASP A 12 -4.07 -1.76 2.76
C ASP A 12 -2.53 -1.82 2.76
N LEU A 13 -1.85 -0.68 2.98
CA LEU A 13 -0.40 -0.66 2.93
C LEU A 13 0.23 -1.13 4.24
N ALA A 14 -0.15 -0.58 5.40
CA ALA A 14 0.52 -0.93 6.65
C ALA A 14 0.05 -2.29 7.21
N ASN A 15 -1.27 -2.52 7.30
CA ASN A 15 -1.79 -3.75 7.90
C ASN A 15 -1.72 -4.95 6.95
N ASP A 16 -2.07 -4.78 5.66
CA ASP A 16 -2.10 -5.92 4.74
C ASP A 16 -0.71 -6.20 4.18
N LEU A 17 -0.16 -5.31 3.34
CA LEU A 17 1.13 -5.55 2.66
C LEU A 17 2.32 -5.46 3.62
N GLY A 18 2.42 -4.40 4.41
CA GLY A 18 3.53 -4.17 5.35
C GLY A 18 3.62 -5.25 6.41
N ASN A 19 2.49 -5.67 6.97
CA ASN A 19 2.42 -6.74 7.95
C ASN A 19 2.79 -8.10 7.34
N LEU A 20 2.32 -8.41 6.11
CA LEU A 20 2.69 -9.62 5.40
C LEU A 20 4.22 -9.73 5.23
N VAL A 21 4.87 -8.67 4.73
CA VAL A 21 6.32 -8.63 4.55
C VAL A 21 7.05 -8.78 5.88
N SER A 22 6.67 -7.97 6.88
CA SER A 22 7.35 -7.97 8.19
C SER A 22 7.20 -9.30 8.93
N ARG A 23 6.00 -9.90 8.93
CA ARG A 23 5.76 -11.20 9.57
C ARG A 23 6.55 -12.31 8.86
N THR A 24 6.52 -12.34 7.53
CA THR A 24 7.21 -13.37 6.76
C THR A 24 8.71 -13.32 6.96
N THR A 25 9.33 -12.14 6.78
CA THR A 25 10.78 -11.99 6.98
C THR A 25 11.22 -12.25 8.41
N ALA A 26 10.43 -11.81 9.41
CA ALA A 26 10.72 -12.10 10.81
C ALA A 26 10.61 -13.61 11.16
N MET A 27 9.67 -14.33 10.53
CA MET A 27 9.55 -15.79 10.73
C MET A 27 10.71 -16.55 10.06
N VAL A 28 11.12 -16.16 8.84
CA VAL A 28 12.30 -16.76 8.20
C VAL A 28 13.56 -16.50 9.02
N GLU A 29 13.74 -15.28 9.51
CA GLU A 29 14.86 -14.94 10.41
C GLU A 29 14.85 -15.79 11.68
N LYS A 30 13.68 -15.87 12.34
CA LYS A 30 13.53 -16.57 13.61
C LYS A 30 13.71 -18.09 13.51
N TYR A 31 13.17 -18.71 12.46
CA TYR A 31 13.11 -20.18 12.35
C TYR A 31 14.21 -20.77 11.48
N PHE A 32 14.81 -19.98 10.59
CA PHE A 32 15.82 -20.40 9.62
C PHE A 32 17.10 -19.55 9.64
N GLY A 33 17.25 -18.63 10.60
CA GLY A 33 18.43 -17.76 10.66
C GLY A 33 18.60 -16.84 9.45
N GLY A 34 17.48 -16.48 8.81
CA GLY A 34 17.46 -15.58 7.64
C GLY A 34 17.72 -16.29 6.30
N THR A 35 18.03 -17.59 6.27
CA THR A 35 18.28 -18.31 5.02
C THR A 35 17.43 -19.56 4.94
N LEU A 36 16.54 -19.60 3.96
CA LEU A 36 15.65 -20.70 3.69
C LEU A 36 16.27 -21.61 2.63
N ALA A 37 16.85 -22.73 3.05
CA ALA A 37 17.56 -23.69 2.19
C ALA A 37 17.03 -25.14 2.30
N GLU A 38 16.10 -25.40 3.22
CA GLU A 38 15.61 -26.72 3.55
C GLU A 38 14.77 -27.35 2.44
N ALA A 39 14.69 -28.66 2.46
CA ALA A 39 13.72 -29.43 1.67
C ALA A 39 12.30 -28.94 1.98
N ARG A 40 11.40 -29.08 1.01
CA ARG A 40 10.04 -28.57 1.08
C ARG A 40 9.02 -29.67 1.00
N GLU A 41 7.99 -29.55 1.82
CA GLU A 41 6.87 -30.47 1.85
C GLU A 41 5.56 -29.69 1.62
N ALA A 42 4.80 -30.09 0.59
CA ALA A 42 3.52 -29.46 0.25
C ALA A 42 2.44 -29.78 1.30
N GLY A 43 1.43 -28.93 1.39
CA GLY A 43 0.27 -29.11 2.24
C GLY A 43 -1.02 -28.75 1.53
N GLU A 44 -2.14 -29.22 2.06
CA GLU A 44 -3.48 -29.12 1.44
C GLU A 44 -3.91 -27.67 1.12
N VAL A 45 -3.52 -26.70 1.96
CA VAL A 45 -3.93 -25.28 1.77
C VAL A 45 -3.06 -24.53 0.77
N ASP A 46 -1.95 -25.10 0.30
CA ASP A 46 -0.99 -24.44 -0.59
C ASP A 46 -1.60 -24.18 -1.97
N GLU A 47 -2.31 -25.19 -2.50
CA GLU A 47 -2.87 -25.13 -3.86
C GLU A 47 -3.79 -23.91 -4.06
N SER A 48 -4.61 -23.59 -3.07
CA SER A 48 -5.53 -22.46 -3.14
C SER A 48 -4.79 -21.11 -3.21
N LEU A 49 -3.67 -20.96 -2.52
CA LEU A 49 -2.80 -19.78 -2.59
C LEU A 49 -2.10 -19.71 -3.95
N ILE A 50 -1.49 -20.81 -4.37
CA ILE A 50 -0.74 -20.93 -5.62
C ILE A 50 -1.64 -20.63 -6.82
N ALA A 51 -2.83 -21.23 -6.88
CA ALA A 51 -3.79 -21.03 -7.97
C ALA A 51 -4.24 -19.56 -8.07
N MET A 52 -4.48 -18.92 -6.93
CA MET A 52 -4.90 -17.53 -6.91
C MET A 52 -3.80 -16.59 -7.44
N LEU A 53 -2.55 -16.85 -7.07
CA LEU A 53 -1.40 -16.02 -7.49
C LEU A 53 -0.94 -16.32 -8.92
N SER A 54 -0.98 -17.55 -9.36
CA SER A 54 -0.59 -17.94 -10.73
C SER A 54 -1.42 -17.27 -11.82
N GLY A 55 -2.68 -16.91 -11.55
CA GLY A 55 -3.54 -16.18 -12.50
C GLY A 55 -3.64 -14.68 -12.22
N LEU A 56 -2.90 -14.17 -11.24
CA LEU A 56 -3.04 -12.77 -10.80
C LEU A 56 -2.64 -11.78 -11.89
N ARG A 57 -1.52 -11.98 -12.57
CA ARG A 57 -1.06 -11.07 -13.63
C ARG A 57 -2.12 -10.90 -14.72
N ASP A 58 -2.70 -11.98 -15.20
CA ASP A 58 -3.67 -11.93 -16.29
C ASP A 58 -4.96 -11.19 -15.87
N ARG A 59 -5.42 -11.41 -14.63
CA ARG A 59 -6.56 -10.67 -14.08
C ARG A 59 -6.26 -9.19 -13.91
N TYR A 60 -5.07 -8.86 -13.41
CA TYR A 60 -4.59 -7.48 -13.27
C TYR A 60 -4.50 -6.79 -14.64
N GLU A 61 -3.85 -7.42 -15.63
CA GLU A 61 -3.68 -6.90 -16.99
C GLU A 61 -5.04 -6.61 -17.66
N ALA A 62 -6.00 -7.54 -17.53
CA ALA A 62 -7.35 -7.36 -18.07
C ALA A 62 -8.10 -6.15 -17.48
N GLN A 63 -7.79 -5.71 -16.25
CA GLN A 63 -8.34 -4.49 -15.67
C GLN A 63 -7.58 -3.24 -16.15
N MET A 64 -6.25 -3.33 -16.24
CA MET A 64 -5.40 -2.23 -16.69
C MET A 64 -5.69 -1.84 -18.15
N GLU A 65 -5.91 -2.79 -19.05
CA GLU A 65 -6.30 -2.56 -20.44
C GLU A 65 -7.63 -1.77 -20.57
N LYS A 66 -8.50 -1.89 -19.56
CA LYS A 66 -9.77 -1.16 -19.47
C LYS A 66 -9.65 0.16 -18.70
N PHE A 67 -8.44 0.57 -18.31
CA PHE A 67 -8.18 1.71 -17.45
C PHE A 67 -8.88 1.64 -16.07
N GLN A 68 -9.20 0.43 -15.60
CA GLN A 68 -9.82 0.18 -14.30
C GLN A 68 -8.75 -0.06 -13.23
N PHE A 69 -7.93 0.96 -12.97
CA PHE A 69 -6.76 0.88 -12.09
C PHE A 69 -7.10 0.40 -10.68
N GLN A 70 -8.21 0.88 -10.11
CA GLN A 70 -8.65 0.44 -8.79
C GLN A 70 -8.96 -1.06 -8.78
N ASN A 71 -9.70 -1.57 -9.77
CA ASN A 71 -10.02 -2.99 -9.85
C ASN A 71 -8.75 -3.85 -10.01
N GLY A 72 -7.76 -3.35 -10.76
CA GLY A 72 -6.46 -4.02 -10.88
C GLY A 72 -5.71 -4.10 -9.55
N LEU A 73 -5.69 -3.00 -8.79
CA LEU A 73 -5.12 -2.99 -7.45
C LEU A 73 -5.89 -3.91 -6.49
N ASP A 74 -7.22 -3.92 -6.56
CA ASP A 74 -8.05 -4.80 -5.75
C ASP A 74 -7.72 -6.29 -5.97
N GLU A 75 -7.40 -6.70 -7.21
CA GLU A 75 -6.95 -8.08 -7.48
C GLU A 75 -5.63 -8.41 -6.76
N ILE A 76 -4.69 -7.47 -6.70
CA ILE A 76 -3.42 -7.64 -5.97
C ILE A 76 -3.69 -7.73 -4.46
N PHE A 77 -4.49 -6.82 -3.90
CA PHE A 77 -4.78 -6.80 -2.46
C PHE A 77 -5.59 -8.00 -1.99
N LYS A 78 -6.49 -8.56 -2.81
CA LYS A 78 -7.13 -9.85 -2.53
C LYS A 78 -6.10 -10.99 -2.36
N CYS A 79 -5.06 -11.01 -3.18
CA CYS A 79 -3.98 -11.99 -3.06
C CYS A 79 -3.12 -11.76 -1.81
N ILE A 80 -2.84 -10.51 -1.44
CA ILE A 80 -2.14 -10.16 -0.20
C ILE A 80 -2.96 -10.62 1.02
N GLN A 81 -4.26 -10.35 1.04
CA GLN A 81 -5.16 -10.79 2.09
C GLN A 81 -5.25 -12.32 2.16
N ARG A 82 -5.27 -13.01 1.02
CA ARG A 82 -5.20 -14.49 0.97
C ARG A 82 -3.89 -15.01 1.57
N ALA A 83 -2.76 -14.35 1.29
CA ALA A 83 -1.47 -14.72 1.87
C ALA A 83 -1.43 -14.48 3.40
N ASN A 84 -2.01 -13.39 3.90
CA ASN A 84 -2.16 -13.18 5.34
C ASN A 84 -3.02 -14.28 5.99
N LYS A 85 -4.16 -14.63 5.37
CA LYS A 85 -5.02 -15.73 5.84
C LYS A 85 -4.28 -17.08 5.81
N TYR A 86 -3.44 -17.32 4.82
CA TYR A 86 -2.62 -18.52 4.71
C TYR A 86 -1.65 -18.68 5.89
N ILE A 87 -1.11 -17.58 6.43
CA ILE A 87 -0.31 -17.61 7.67
C ILE A 87 -1.15 -18.14 8.84
N ASP A 88 -2.39 -17.69 8.96
CA ASP A 88 -3.26 -18.09 10.08
C ASP A 88 -3.75 -19.54 9.93
N GLU A 89 -3.99 -20.00 8.71
CA GLU A 89 -4.38 -21.40 8.42
C GLU A 89 -3.23 -22.38 8.63
N THR A 90 -2.01 -22.02 8.28
CA THR A 90 -0.82 -22.90 8.39
C THR A 90 -0.16 -22.88 9.74
N MET A 91 -0.45 -21.85 10.55
CA MET A 91 0.08 -21.66 11.90
C MET A 91 1.59 -21.95 12.01
N PRO A 92 2.48 -21.17 11.34
CA PRO A 92 3.92 -21.42 11.31
C PRO A 92 4.56 -21.55 12.70
N TRP A 93 4.02 -20.82 13.67
CA TRP A 93 4.46 -20.89 15.07
C TRP A 93 4.14 -22.23 15.75
N ALA A 94 3.16 -22.97 15.25
CA ALA A 94 2.86 -24.32 15.72
C ALA A 94 3.77 -25.35 15.04
N LEU A 95 3.98 -25.23 13.72
CA LEU A 95 4.92 -26.06 12.96
C LEU A 95 6.35 -25.98 13.53
N ALA A 96 6.78 -24.78 13.90
CA ALA A 96 8.12 -24.53 14.44
C ALA A 96 8.42 -25.20 15.80
N LYS A 97 7.43 -25.81 16.47
CA LYS A 97 7.63 -26.50 17.76
C LYS A 97 8.24 -27.89 17.60
N ASP A 98 8.13 -28.47 16.41
CA ASP A 98 8.63 -29.82 16.13
C ASP A 98 9.55 -29.77 14.90
N GLU A 99 10.79 -30.23 15.08
CA GLU A 99 11.80 -30.26 14.01
C GLU A 99 11.37 -31.15 12.83
N ALA A 100 10.53 -32.15 13.07
CA ALA A 100 9.96 -33.00 12.01
C ALA A 100 9.10 -32.20 11.02
N ASN A 101 8.50 -31.09 11.45
CA ASN A 101 7.70 -30.22 10.60
C ASN A 101 8.52 -29.14 9.86
N LYS A 102 9.84 -29.12 10.00
CA LYS A 102 10.71 -28.10 9.38
C LYS A 102 10.60 -28.06 7.85
N PRO A 103 10.51 -29.19 7.11
CA PRO A 103 10.26 -29.15 5.65
C PRO A 103 8.91 -28.51 5.29
N ARG A 104 7.87 -28.77 6.08
CA ARG A 104 6.55 -28.14 5.90
C ARG A 104 6.60 -26.64 6.19
N LEU A 105 7.25 -26.25 7.28
CA LEU A 105 7.44 -24.84 7.63
C LEU A 105 8.24 -24.11 6.55
N ALA A 106 9.26 -24.75 5.98
CA ALA A 106 10.03 -24.19 4.87
C ALA A 106 9.18 -23.96 3.63
N SER A 107 8.24 -24.86 3.31
CA SER A 107 7.26 -24.66 2.23
C SER A 107 6.36 -23.47 2.49
N VAL A 108 5.83 -23.32 3.70
CA VAL A 108 4.97 -22.20 4.09
C VAL A 108 5.72 -20.88 3.90
N MET A 109 6.96 -20.78 4.38
CA MET A 109 7.76 -19.56 4.23
C MET A 109 8.05 -19.25 2.76
N TYR A 110 8.41 -20.24 1.97
CA TYR A 110 8.66 -20.06 0.54
C TYR A 110 7.42 -19.57 -0.21
N ASN A 111 6.27 -20.16 0.06
CA ASN A 111 5.00 -19.77 -0.55
C ASN A 111 4.64 -18.32 -0.24
N LEU A 112 4.90 -17.88 0.99
CA LEU A 112 4.69 -16.47 1.38
C LEU A 112 5.67 -15.54 0.66
N LEU A 113 6.95 -15.91 0.53
CA LEU A 113 7.94 -15.12 -0.19
C LEU A 113 7.59 -15.00 -1.69
N GLU A 114 7.13 -16.07 -2.33
CA GLU A 114 6.63 -16.06 -3.71
C GLU A 114 5.39 -15.16 -3.86
N ALA A 115 4.45 -15.26 -2.93
CA ALA A 115 3.27 -14.40 -2.93
C ALA A 115 3.65 -12.91 -2.85
N ILE A 116 4.56 -12.57 -1.94
CA ILE A 116 5.07 -11.19 -1.81
C ILE A 116 5.77 -10.76 -3.09
N ARG A 117 6.64 -11.60 -3.68
CA ARG A 117 7.36 -11.29 -4.91
C ARG A 117 6.40 -10.96 -6.06
N ILE A 118 5.41 -11.81 -6.31
CA ILE A 118 4.43 -11.64 -7.40
C ILE A 118 3.64 -10.34 -7.19
N CYS A 119 3.05 -10.14 -6.01
CA CYS A 119 2.29 -8.93 -5.70
C CYS A 119 3.16 -7.66 -5.82
N THR A 120 4.40 -7.70 -5.31
CA THR A 120 5.33 -6.57 -5.39
C THR A 120 5.72 -6.24 -6.83
N THR A 121 5.90 -7.24 -7.70
CA THR A 121 6.19 -7.01 -9.12
C THR A 121 5.06 -6.25 -9.82
N LEU A 122 3.81 -6.57 -9.51
CA LEU A 122 2.64 -5.89 -10.09
C LEU A 122 2.39 -4.50 -9.47
N LEU A 123 2.89 -4.24 -8.27
CA LEU A 123 2.81 -2.94 -7.60
C LEU A 123 3.91 -1.95 -8.04
N LEU A 124 4.94 -2.41 -8.76
CA LEU A 124 6.06 -1.56 -9.22
C LEU A 124 5.62 -0.25 -9.89
N PRO A 125 4.60 -0.21 -10.77
CA PRO A 125 4.18 1.04 -11.42
C PRO A 125 3.59 2.08 -10.45
N PHE A 126 3.13 1.67 -9.28
CA PHE A 126 2.42 2.53 -8.32
C PHE A 126 3.32 2.99 -7.15
N ILE A 127 4.12 2.09 -6.60
CA ILE A 127 4.94 2.34 -5.41
C ILE A 127 6.38 1.82 -5.58
N PRO A 128 7.13 2.27 -6.62
CA PRO A 128 8.42 1.69 -6.99
C PRO A 128 9.44 1.70 -5.83
N ALA A 129 9.58 2.80 -5.12
CA ALA A 129 10.54 2.92 -4.01
C ALA A 129 10.25 1.95 -2.85
N SER A 130 8.98 1.66 -2.58
CA SER A 130 8.59 0.66 -1.57
C SER A 130 8.83 -0.76 -2.09
N CYS A 131 8.57 -1.01 -3.37
CA CYS A 131 8.82 -2.31 -4.00
C CYS A 131 10.31 -2.69 -3.97
N GLU A 132 11.22 -1.75 -4.24
CA GLU A 132 12.67 -1.97 -4.13
C GLU A 132 13.07 -2.44 -2.73
N LYS A 133 12.53 -1.79 -1.70
CA LYS A 133 12.77 -2.18 -0.30
C LYS A 133 12.20 -3.56 0.02
N ILE A 134 11.02 -3.89 -0.48
CA ILE A 134 10.39 -5.20 -0.28
C ILE A 134 11.25 -6.28 -0.94
N PHE A 135 11.64 -6.12 -2.21
CA PHE A 135 12.50 -7.08 -2.90
C PHE A 135 13.83 -7.30 -2.18
N ALA A 136 14.46 -6.22 -1.70
CA ALA A 136 15.69 -6.33 -0.91
C ALA A 136 15.48 -7.13 0.39
N GLN A 137 14.34 -6.95 1.08
CA GLN A 137 14.04 -7.67 2.31
C GLN A 137 13.75 -9.16 2.07
N ILE A 138 13.03 -9.51 0.99
CA ILE A 138 12.70 -10.92 0.68
C ILE A 138 13.79 -11.64 -0.11
N GLY A 139 14.90 -10.99 -0.43
CA GLY A 139 16.01 -11.60 -1.17
C GLY A 139 15.70 -11.91 -2.63
N ALA A 140 14.75 -11.20 -3.24
CA ALA A 140 14.44 -11.33 -4.65
C ALA A 140 15.40 -10.46 -5.48
N ASP A 141 16.21 -11.06 -6.33
CA ASP A 141 17.09 -10.35 -7.23
C ASP A 141 16.38 -9.86 -8.51
N ALA A 142 17.04 -9.03 -9.31
CA ALA A 142 16.46 -8.44 -10.51
C ALA A 142 15.95 -9.47 -11.54
N SER A 143 16.49 -10.68 -11.56
CA SER A 143 16.11 -11.72 -12.52
C SER A 143 14.68 -12.27 -12.29
N VAL A 144 14.18 -12.14 -11.06
CA VAL A 144 12.85 -12.62 -10.65
C VAL A 144 11.81 -11.51 -10.44
N GLN A 145 12.21 -10.24 -10.64
CA GLN A 145 11.35 -9.06 -10.50
C GLN A 145 10.67 -8.64 -11.82
N THR A 146 10.87 -9.40 -12.89
CA THR A 146 10.37 -9.03 -14.22
C THR A 146 8.89 -9.33 -14.40
N TRP A 147 8.24 -8.61 -15.32
CA TRP A 147 6.84 -8.82 -15.69
C TRP A 147 6.52 -10.28 -16.06
N ASP A 148 7.39 -10.91 -16.85
CA ASP A 148 7.20 -12.30 -17.25
C ASP A 148 7.24 -13.26 -16.06
N LYS A 149 8.05 -12.96 -15.06
CA LYS A 149 8.14 -13.75 -13.84
C LYS A 149 6.96 -13.55 -12.88
N ALA A 150 6.18 -12.49 -13.02
CA ALA A 150 4.96 -12.28 -12.24
C ALA A 150 3.89 -13.36 -12.49
N ASN A 151 3.94 -14.07 -13.63
CA ASN A 151 3.02 -15.18 -13.94
C ASN A 151 3.63 -16.56 -13.69
N VAL A 152 4.82 -16.63 -13.10
CA VAL A 152 5.53 -17.89 -12.82
C VAL A 152 5.64 -18.07 -11.32
N TRP A 153 4.98 -19.11 -10.81
CA TRP A 153 5.15 -19.57 -9.43
C TRP A 153 6.47 -20.32 -9.28
N GLY A 154 7.15 -20.12 -8.15
CA GLY A 154 8.43 -20.78 -7.91
C GLY A 154 9.63 -20.15 -8.65
N ALA A 155 9.56 -18.85 -8.95
CA ALA A 155 10.65 -18.15 -9.61
C ALA A 155 11.79 -17.77 -8.65
N LEU A 156 11.54 -17.67 -7.35
CA LEU A 156 12.61 -17.52 -6.36
C LEU A 156 13.52 -18.74 -6.35
N PRO A 157 14.82 -18.58 -6.08
CA PRO A 157 15.74 -19.71 -6.02
C PRO A 157 15.37 -20.70 -4.89
N GLN A 158 15.92 -21.93 -4.96
CA GLN A 158 15.72 -22.93 -3.91
C GLN A 158 16.21 -22.43 -2.55
N THR A 159 17.33 -21.74 -2.53
CA THR A 159 17.87 -21.07 -1.34
C THR A 159 17.58 -19.58 -1.43
N VAL A 160 16.82 -19.07 -0.47
CA VAL A 160 16.45 -17.65 -0.38
C VAL A 160 17.01 -17.07 0.91
N SER A 161 17.72 -15.95 0.82
CA SER A 161 18.20 -15.22 1.99
C SER A 161 17.40 -13.94 2.16
N VAL A 162 16.69 -13.83 3.28
CA VAL A 162 15.92 -12.63 3.63
C VAL A 162 16.73 -11.72 4.55
N ARG A 163 16.38 -10.44 4.57
CA ARG A 163 16.94 -9.46 5.50
C ARG A 163 15.78 -8.72 6.17
N LYS A 164 15.63 -8.94 7.47
CA LYS A 164 14.68 -8.13 8.23
C LYS A 164 15.12 -6.66 8.17
N GLY A 165 14.27 -5.81 7.61
CA GLY A 165 14.47 -4.38 7.53
C GLY A 165 13.51 -3.60 8.42
N GLU A 166 13.51 -2.28 8.26
CA GLU A 166 12.51 -1.41 8.85
C GLU A 166 11.13 -1.68 8.25
N ALA A 167 10.08 -1.28 8.98
CA ALA A 167 8.71 -1.34 8.46
C ALA A 167 8.59 -0.53 7.16
N ILE A 168 8.13 -1.17 6.09
CA ILE A 168 7.98 -0.53 4.77
C ILE A 168 6.94 0.60 4.83
N PHE A 169 5.84 0.34 5.54
CA PHE A 169 4.74 1.29 5.71
C PHE A 169 4.49 1.47 7.22
N PRO A 170 5.06 2.53 7.85
CA PRO A 170 4.72 2.86 9.21
C PRO A 170 3.25 3.32 9.29
N ARG A 171 2.57 2.99 10.38
CA ARG A 171 1.22 3.47 10.61
C ARG A 171 1.21 4.98 10.76
N VAL A 172 0.25 5.61 10.11
CA VAL A 172 -0.01 7.04 10.21
C VAL A 172 -0.98 7.29 11.37
N ASP A 173 -0.62 8.19 12.27
CA ASP A 173 -1.56 8.70 13.29
C ASP A 173 -2.62 9.56 12.58
N ALA A 174 -3.84 9.07 12.51
CA ALA A 174 -4.90 9.72 11.75
C ALA A 174 -5.26 11.11 12.27
N ALA A 175 -5.30 11.29 13.60
CA ALA A 175 -5.67 12.58 14.19
C ALA A 175 -4.59 13.63 13.91
N LYS A 176 -3.32 13.27 14.06
CA LYS A 176 -2.19 14.15 13.78
C LYS A 176 -2.10 14.51 12.30
N ALA A 177 -2.21 13.52 11.42
CA ALA A 177 -2.12 13.74 9.97
C ALA A 177 -3.28 14.59 9.43
N LEU A 178 -4.50 14.42 9.94
CA LEU A 178 -5.64 15.26 9.56
C LEU A 178 -5.43 16.72 9.99
N ALA A 179 -4.95 16.95 11.21
CA ALA A 179 -4.66 18.30 11.69
C ALA A 179 -3.59 19.00 10.82
N GLU A 180 -2.49 18.31 10.50
CA GLU A 180 -1.43 18.82 9.62
C GLU A 180 -1.97 19.15 8.20
N LEU A 181 -2.84 18.30 7.65
CA LEU A 181 -3.44 18.53 6.33
C LEU A 181 -4.41 19.74 6.35
N GLU A 182 -5.18 19.92 7.41
CA GLU A 182 -6.07 21.07 7.58
C GLU A 182 -5.27 22.39 7.67
N GLU A 183 -4.13 22.39 8.38
CA GLU A 183 -3.23 23.55 8.42
C GLU A 183 -2.67 23.90 7.03
N ILE A 184 -2.19 22.89 6.28
CA ILE A 184 -1.68 23.07 4.93
C ILE A 184 -2.77 23.62 3.98
N GLU A 185 -3.99 23.07 4.05
CA GLU A 185 -5.11 23.56 3.25
C GLU A 185 -5.48 25.00 3.61
N ALA A 186 -5.44 25.37 4.89
CA ALA A 186 -5.72 26.74 5.34
C ALA A 186 -4.66 27.72 4.84
N GLU A 187 -3.38 27.33 4.86
CA GLU A 187 -2.28 28.16 4.33
C GLU A 187 -2.39 28.32 2.80
N GLN A 188 -2.69 27.26 2.07
CA GLN A 188 -2.90 27.31 0.62
C GLN A 188 -4.08 28.20 0.24
N LYS A 189 -5.19 28.12 0.97
CA LYS A 189 -6.34 29.00 0.76
C LYS A 189 -5.99 30.47 1.00
N LYS A 190 -5.21 30.78 2.06
CA LYS A 190 -4.73 32.14 2.31
C LYS A 190 -3.83 32.67 1.19
N ALA A 191 -2.95 31.82 0.66
CA ALA A 191 -2.05 32.20 -0.42
C ALA A 191 -2.76 32.40 -1.77
N LEU A 192 -3.89 31.73 -1.99
CA LEU A 192 -4.70 31.83 -3.21
C LEU A 192 -5.71 32.98 -3.18
N LEU A 193 -6.04 33.53 -1.99
CA LEU A 193 -6.90 34.69 -1.90
C LEU A 193 -6.11 35.93 -2.35
N PRO A 194 -6.58 36.65 -3.36
CA PRO A 194 -5.97 37.96 -3.70
C PRO A 194 -6.03 38.85 -2.47
N ALA A 195 -4.94 39.54 -2.19
CA ALA A 195 -4.94 40.59 -1.17
C ALA A 195 -5.98 41.62 -1.57
N VAL A 196 -7.15 41.57 -0.94
CA VAL A 196 -8.17 42.61 -1.14
C VAL A 196 -7.68 43.81 -0.32
N GLU A 197 -7.08 44.79 -0.97
CA GLU A 197 -6.90 46.10 -0.37
C GLU A 197 -8.30 46.67 -0.17
N VAL A 198 -8.78 46.64 1.06
CA VAL A 198 -10.00 47.33 1.44
C VAL A 198 -9.60 48.80 1.62
N GLU A 199 -10.03 49.64 0.70
CA GLU A 199 -9.88 51.09 0.89
C GLU A 199 -10.47 51.46 2.27
N PRO A 200 -9.77 52.31 3.06
CA PRO A 200 -10.27 52.70 4.35
C PRO A 200 -11.65 53.36 4.22
N GLN A 201 -12.56 52.97 5.09
CA GLN A 201 -13.87 53.61 5.14
C GLN A 201 -13.68 55.11 5.27
N LEU A 202 -14.42 55.88 4.47
CA LEU A 202 -14.45 57.34 4.57
C LEU A 202 -14.78 57.73 6.02
N GLU A 203 -13.97 58.58 6.63
CA GLU A 203 -14.16 59.02 8.03
C GLU A 203 -15.43 59.85 8.21
N GLU A 204 -15.93 60.49 7.15
CA GLU A 204 -17.17 61.26 7.17
C GLU A 204 -18.38 60.38 7.00
N LYS A 205 -19.20 60.31 8.04
CA LYS A 205 -20.50 59.67 8.00
C LYS A 205 -21.48 60.52 7.20
N VAL A 206 -22.04 59.96 6.13
CA VAL A 206 -23.15 60.59 5.41
C VAL A 206 -24.43 60.50 6.26
N ASP A 207 -25.20 61.57 6.31
CA ASP A 207 -26.49 61.56 6.96
C ASP A 207 -27.49 60.69 6.18
N PHE A 208 -28.54 60.27 6.87
CA PHE A 208 -29.53 59.34 6.29
C PHE A 208 -30.27 59.94 5.08
N ASP A 209 -30.53 61.26 5.04
CA ASP A 209 -31.20 61.89 3.93
C ASP A 209 -30.32 61.94 2.68
N THR A 210 -29.02 62.12 2.84
CA THR A 210 -28.03 62.03 1.76
C THR A 210 -27.89 60.62 1.24
N PHE A 211 -27.88 59.61 2.13
CA PHE A 211 -27.89 58.17 1.74
C PHE A 211 -29.15 57.80 0.95
N CYS A 212 -30.33 58.28 1.34
CA CYS A 212 -31.59 58.02 0.65
C CYS A 212 -31.69 58.65 -0.75
N LYS A 213 -30.85 59.62 -1.07
CA LYS A 213 -30.74 60.20 -2.42
C LYS A 213 -29.84 59.38 -3.34
N SER A 214 -29.14 58.36 -2.82
CA SER A 214 -28.27 57.48 -3.60
C SER A 214 -29.07 56.41 -4.33
N ASP A 215 -28.90 56.30 -5.66
CA ASP A 215 -29.55 55.27 -6.49
C ASP A 215 -28.65 54.05 -6.58
N LEU A 216 -28.90 53.04 -5.73
CA LEU A 216 -28.15 51.79 -5.70
C LEU A 216 -28.79 50.76 -6.66
N ARG A 217 -28.07 50.38 -7.71
CA ARG A 217 -28.54 49.40 -8.70
C ARG A 217 -27.65 48.19 -8.74
N ALA A 218 -28.26 47.01 -8.72
CA ALA A 218 -27.57 45.79 -9.03
C ALA A 218 -27.29 45.69 -10.54
N VAL A 219 -26.03 45.52 -10.91
CA VAL A 219 -25.62 45.39 -12.31
C VAL A 219 -25.01 43.97 -12.54
N LYS A 220 -25.28 43.42 -13.72
CA LYS A 220 -24.60 42.19 -14.18
C LYS A 220 -23.45 42.58 -15.07
N VAL A 221 -22.23 42.29 -14.65
CA VAL A 221 -21.05 42.47 -15.49
C VAL A 221 -21.14 41.46 -16.66
N LYS A 222 -21.15 41.98 -17.89
CA LYS A 222 -20.97 41.16 -19.09
C LYS A 222 -19.48 41.11 -19.38
N ALA A 223 -18.91 39.87 -19.39
CA ALA A 223 -17.55 39.63 -19.83
C ALA A 223 -17.44 39.88 -21.34
#